data_0579daa87daab76052ebd39e04a2368a
#
_entry.id   0579daa87daab76052ebd39e04a2368a
#
_cell.length_a   1.000
_cell.length_b   1.000
_cell.length_c   1.000
_cell.angle_alpha   90.00
_cell.angle_beta   90.00
_cell.angle_gamma   90.00
#
_symmetry.space_group_name_H-M   'P 1'
#
loop_
_entity.id
_entity.type
_entity.pdbx_description
1 polymer ?
#
loop_
_entity_poly.entity_id
_entity_poly.type
_entity_poly.pdbx_seq_one_letter_code
_entity_poly.pdbx_strand_id
1 'polypeptide(L)'
;FRITDATMTAEDKAVSLNVTYLLAAGNLYVVTYKIYPNGIVNVNAKFTSTDMQPTETEVSEATRMATFTPGSDAARKAASKLEVPRIGVRFRLPAQMNNVQYFGRGPEENYIDRNHGTLVGVYKTTADQMYFNYVRPQENGHHTDTRWIALSPNKGNGLVLVADSLIGFNALRNSIEDFDSEEALPHPYQWNNFSPEEVANHDENAARNVLRRMHHVNDITPRDFVEVCVDMKQQGVGGYDSWGARPEPFHQIPANRDYQWGFTLVPVRSANQANEAAKYDYR
;
A
#
# COMPACT_ATOMS: atom_id res chain seq x y z
N PHE A 1 -12.71 1.81 3.68
CA PHE A 1 -12.71 3.28 3.82
C PHE A 1 -13.86 3.92 3.03
N ARG A 2 -14.25 5.13 3.41
CA ARG A 2 -15.30 5.89 2.76
C ARG A 2 -14.87 7.35 2.61
N ILE A 3 -15.07 7.95 1.43
CA ILE A 3 -14.92 9.40 1.25
C ILE A 3 -16.08 10.09 1.96
N THR A 4 -15.78 11.01 2.85
CA THR A 4 -16.77 11.79 3.61
C THR A 4 -16.87 13.23 3.14
N ASP A 5 -15.80 13.75 2.53
CA ASP A 5 -15.78 15.10 1.97
C ASP A 5 -14.78 15.19 0.82
N ALA A 6 -15.08 16.04 -0.17
CA ALA A 6 -14.19 16.40 -1.26
C ALA A 6 -14.45 17.84 -1.66
N THR A 7 -13.48 18.73 -1.41
CA THR A 7 -13.61 20.17 -1.68
C THR A 7 -12.51 20.64 -2.62
N MET A 8 -12.88 21.50 -3.57
CA MET A 8 -11.96 22.10 -4.52
C MET A 8 -11.96 23.61 -4.36
N THR A 9 -10.77 24.21 -4.28
CA THR A 9 -10.57 25.66 -4.13
C THR A 9 -9.62 26.15 -5.19
N ALA A 10 -10.03 27.17 -5.94
CA ALA A 10 -9.15 27.90 -6.85
C ALA A 10 -8.28 28.89 -6.07
N GLU A 11 -6.99 28.86 -6.32
CA GLU A 11 -5.99 29.80 -5.80
C GLU A 11 -5.41 30.62 -6.94
N ASP A 12 -4.64 31.68 -6.63
CA ASP A 12 -4.07 32.58 -7.66
C ASP A 12 -3.23 31.79 -8.73
N LYS A 13 -2.47 30.80 -8.32
CA LYS A 13 -1.55 30.05 -9.20
C LYS A 13 -1.72 28.53 -9.11
N ALA A 14 -2.78 28.03 -8.51
CA ALA A 14 -3.00 26.61 -8.31
C ALA A 14 -4.49 26.31 -8.10
N VAL A 15 -4.81 25.03 -8.18
CA VAL A 15 -6.09 24.48 -7.68
C VAL A 15 -5.77 23.49 -6.58
N SER A 16 -6.41 23.64 -5.43
CA SER A 16 -6.31 22.69 -4.32
C SER A 16 -7.55 21.81 -4.27
N LEU A 17 -7.34 20.49 -4.25
CA LEU A 17 -8.37 19.48 -4.02
C LEU A 17 -8.07 18.80 -2.68
N ASN A 18 -9.00 18.90 -1.73
CA ASN A 18 -8.93 18.17 -0.45
C ASN A 18 -9.92 17.04 -0.46
N VAL A 19 -9.45 15.84 -0.12
CA VAL A 19 -10.30 14.65 -0.01
C VAL A 19 -10.15 14.07 1.38
N THR A 20 -11.26 13.91 2.10
CA THR A 20 -11.31 13.33 3.44
C THR A 20 -11.87 11.92 3.39
N TYR A 21 -11.10 10.98 3.90
CA TYR A 21 -11.46 9.58 4.03
C TYR A 21 -11.72 9.25 5.50
N LEU A 22 -12.81 8.56 5.76
CA LEU A 22 -13.06 7.87 7.02
C LEU A 22 -12.57 6.43 6.89
N LEU A 23 -11.59 6.08 7.72
CA LEU A 23 -10.97 4.76 7.75
C LEU A 23 -11.67 3.84 8.76
N ALA A 24 -11.26 2.57 8.78
CA ALA A 24 -11.61 1.65 9.85
C ALA A 24 -11.22 2.24 11.21
N ALA A 25 -11.91 1.87 12.26
CA ALA A 25 -11.74 2.42 13.61
C ALA A 25 -12.04 3.92 13.76
N GLY A 26 -12.59 4.58 12.73
CA GLY A 26 -13.00 5.99 12.79
C GLY A 26 -11.89 7.01 12.54
N ASN A 27 -10.68 6.58 12.27
CA ASN A 27 -9.57 7.47 11.92
C ASN A 27 -9.86 8.24 10.63
N LEU A 28 -9.32 9.46 10.54
CA LEU A 28 -9.43 10.29 9.35
C LEU A 28 -8.13 10.30 8.57
N TYR A 29 -8.25 10.27 7.24
CA TYR A 29 -7.13 10.46 6.34
C TYR A 29 -7.48 11.54 5.33
N VAL A 30 -6.78 12.68 5.39
CA VAL A 30 -7.00 13.81 4.50
C VAL A 30 -5.86 13.87 3.51
N VAL A 31 -6.19 13.90 2.21
CA VAL A 31 -5.21 14.07 1.14
C VAL A 31 -5.50 15.37 0.40
N THR A 32 -4.51 16.25 0.36
CA THR A 32 -4.55 17.52 -0.35
C THR A 32 -3.69 17.43 -1.60
N TYR A 33 -4.30 17.65 -2.75
CA TYR A 33 -3.63 17.77 -4.04
C TYR A 33 -3.59 19.25 -4.45
N LYS A 34 -2.39 19.83 -4.54
CA LYS A 34 -2.22 21.19 -5.06
C LYS A 34 -1.65 21.11 -6.48
N ILE A 35 -2.47 21.49 -7.45
CA ILE A 35 -2.25 21.29 -8.88
C ILE A 35 -1.86 22.63 -9.50
N TYR A 36 -0.71 22.67 -10.13
CA TYR A 36 -0.17 23.87 -10.78
C TYR A 36 -0.34 23.84 -12.31
N PRO A 37 -0.38 25.02 -12.99
CA PRO A 37 -0.57 25.09 -14.44
C PRO A 37 0.50 24.38 -15.29
N ASN A 38 1.69 24.18 -14.74
CA ASN A 38 2.80 23.45 -15.38
C ASN A 38 2.68 21.92 -15.23
N GLY A 39 1.59 21.43 -14.63
CA GLY A 39 1.31 20.01 -14.40
C GLY A 39 1.98 19.43 -13.16
N ILE A 40 2.72 20.21 -12.39
CA ILE A 40 3.23 19.78 -11.09
C ILE A 40 2.07 19.62 -10.12
N VAL A 41 2.09 18.54 -9.31
CA VAL A 41 1.10 18.27 -8.28
C VAL A 41 1.81 17.98 -6.97
N ASN A 42 1.63 18.87 -5.98
CA ASN A 42 2.02 18.55 -4.60
C ASN A 42 0.93 17.72 -3.93
N VAL A 43 1.32 16.66 -3.29
CA VAL A 43 0.43 15.76 -2.55
C VAL A 43 0.84 15.80 -1.08
N ASN A 44 -0.05 16.25 -0.22
CA ASN A 44 0.12 16.25 1.22
C ASN A 44 -0.95 15.37 1.84
N ALA A 45 -0.56 14.50 2.75
CA ALA A 45 -1.49 13.60 3.41
C ALA A 45 -1.33 13.66 4.92
N LYS A 46 -2.45 13.65 5.62
CA LYS A 46 -2.52 13.63 7.08
C LYS A 46 -3.43 12.51 7.54
N PHE A 47 -2.89 11.61 8.33
CA PHE A 47 -3.64 10.65 9.14
C PHE A 47 -3.88 11.28 10.50
N THR A 48 -5.13 11.32 10.93
CA THR A 48 -5.52 11.79 12.25
C THR A 48 -6.12 10.63 13.03
N SER A 49 -5.46 10.29 14.11
CA SER A 49 -5.94 9.27 15.04
C SER A 49 -7.20 9.74 15.74
N THR A 50 -8.15 8.83 15.95
CA THR A 50 -9.16 9.02 16.98
C THR A 50 -8.50 8.77 18.32
N ASP A 51 -8.67 9.67 19.29
CA ASP A 51 -8.05 9.60 20.64
C ASP A 51 -8.45 8.38 21.49
N MET A 52 -9.01 7.36 20.87
CA MET A 52 -9.40 6.13 21.55
C MET A 52 -8.18 5.24 21.76
N GLN A 53 -7.54 5.38 22.91
CA GLN A 53 -6.60 4.39 23.38
C GLN A 53 -7.35 3.04 23.50
N PRO A 54 -6.82 1.96 22.92
CA PRO A 54 -7.44 0.65 23.08
C PRO A 54 -7.41 0.28 24.57
N THR A 55 -8.52 -0.21 25.06
CA THR A 55 -8.60 -0.74 26.43
C THR A 55 -7.76 -2.02 26.54
N GLU A 56 -7.34 -2.38 27.75
CA GLU A 56 -6.64 -3.66 27.98
C GLU A 56 -7.43 -4.87 27.46
N THR A 57 -8.75 -4.81 27.58
CA THR A 57 -9.67 -5.83 27.04
C THR A 57 -9.57 -5.90 25.51
N GLU A 58 -9.59 -4.75 24.83
CA GLU A 58 -9.47 -4.71 23.35
C GLU A 58 -8.11 -5.19 22.86
N VAL A 59 -7.03 -4.88 23.58
CA VAL A 59 -5.68 -5.40 23.30
C VAL A 59 -5.67 -6.92 23.46
N SER A 60 -6.24 -7.44 24.56
CA SER A 60 -6.34 -8.87 24.81
C SER A 60 -7.20 -9.59 23.78
N GLU A 61 -8.32 -9.01 23.39
CA GLU A 61 -9.18 -9.54 22.33
C GLU A 61 -8.49 -9.53 20.98
N ALA A 62 -7.81 -8.44 20.61
CA ALA A 62 -7.05 -8.35 19.38
C ALA A 62 -5.97 -9.46 19.30
N THR A 63 -5.22 -9.65 20.39
CA THR A 63 -4.21 -10.70 20.48
C THR A 63 -4.83 -12.08 20.38
N ARG A 64 -5.92 -12.34 21.11
CA ARG A 64 -6.65 -13.61 21.06
C ARG A 64 -7.23 -13.90 19.67
N MET A 65 -7.87 -12.91 19.05
CA MET A 65 -8.47 -13.06 17.72
C MET A 65 -7.41 -13.28 16.64
N ALA A 66 -6.28 -12.57 16.72
CA ALA A 66 -5.17 -12.79 15.81
C ALA A 66 -4.60 -14.21 15.91
N THR A 67 -4.62 -14.80 17.11
CA THR A 67 -4.11 -16.16 17.36
C THR A 67 -5.11 -17.23 16.95
N PHE A 68 -6.40 -17.08 17.28
CA PHE A 68 -7.40 -18.15 17.09
C PHE A 68 -8.23 -18.03 15.81
N THR A 69 -8.39 -16.83 15.28
CA THR A 69 -9.16 -16.56 14.04
C THR A 69 -8.47 -15.50 13.21
N PRO A 70 -7.23 -15.78 12.74
CA PRO A 70 -6.51 -14.82 11.92
C PRO A 70 -7.31 -14.49 10.65
N GLY A 71 -7.35 -13.22 10.25
CA GLY A 71 -8.06 -12.75 9.06
C GLY A 71 -9.57 -12.56 9.23
N SER A 72 -10.17 -12.79 10.40
CA SER A 72 -11.58 -12.47 10.64
C SER A 72 -11.80 -10.96 10.69
N ASP A 73 -13.04 -10.49 10.34
CA ASP A 73 -13.39 -9.07 10.42
C ASP A 73 -13.23 -8.51 11.83
N ALA A 74 -13.51 -9.32 12.85
CA ALA A 74 -13.33 -8.96 14.25
C ALA A 74 -11.84 -8.77 14.58
N ALA A 75 -10.95 -9.67 14.14
CA ALA A 75 -9.51 -9.55 14.32
C ALA A 75 -8.94 -8.32 13.60
N ARG A 76 -9.38 -8.07 12.35
CA ARG A 76 -8.98 -6.88 11.58
C ARG A 76 -9.43 -5.59 12.26
N LYS A 77 -10.68 -5.53 12.71
CA LYS A 77 -11.23 -4.37 13.43
C LYS A 77 -10.50 -4.11 14.75
N ALA A 78 -10.17 -5.16 15.47
CA ALA A 78 -9.40 -5.04 16.71
C ALA A 78 -7.96 -4.57 16.43
N ALA A 79 -7.28 -5.17 15.44
CA ALA A 79 -5.93 -4.79 15.03
C ALA A 79 -5.88 -3.33 14.54
N SER A 80 -6.87 -2.86 13.78
CA SER A 80 -6.92 -1.48 13.25
C SER A 80 -6.98 -0.40 14.32
N LYS A 81 -7.33 -0.74 15.55
CA LYS A 81 -7.27 0.17 16.71
C LYS A 81 -5.87 0.27 17.31
N LEU A 82 -5.03 -0.72 17.10
CA LEU A 82 -3.69 -0.80 17.68
C LEU A 82 -2.64 -0.25 16.74
N GLU A 83 -2.76 -0.58 15.47
CA GLU A 83 -1.77 -0.26 14.45
C GLU A 83 -2.40 -0.03 13.09
N VAL A 84 -1.65 0.65 12.25
CA VAL A 84 -1.96 0.85 10.84
C VAL A 84 -0.96 0.05 10.03
N PRO A 85 -1.38 -0.91 9.20
CA PRO A 85 -0.44 -1.72 8.44
C PRO A 85 0.33 -0.90 7.39
N ARG A 86 -0.31 0.17 6.87
CA ARG A 86 0.27 1.00 5.82
C ARG A 86 -0.34 2.40 5.82
N ILE A 87 0.48 3.44 5.71
CA ILE A 87 0.05 4.83 5.52
C ILE A 87 0.60 5.30 4.19
N GLY A 88 -0.27 5.46 3.19
CA GLY A 88 0.14 5.76 1.84
C GLY A 88 -0.97 6.27 0.95
N VAL A 89 -0.62 6.51 -0.30
CA VAL A 89 -1.50 6.85 -1.40
C VAL A 89 -1.20 5.90 -2.55
N ARG A 90 -2.22 5.40 -3.23
CA ARG A 90 -2.05 4.61 -4.44
C ARG A 90 -2.77 5.22 -5.63
N PHE A 91 -2.20 5.06 -6.79
CA PHE A 91 -2.78 5.48 -8.06
C PHE A 91 -2.34 4.56 -9.20
N ARG A 92 -3.05 4.64 -10.32
CA ARG A 92 -2.77 3.82 -11.50
C ARG A 92 -2.28 4.66 -12.64
N LEU A 93 -1.32 4.13 -13.38
CA LEU A 93 -0.81 4.67 -14.63
C LEU A 93 -1.07 3.68 -15.75
N PRO A 94 -1.14 4.13 -17.02
CA PRO A 94 -1.23 3.24 -18.16
C PRO A 94 -0.08 2.23 -18.20
N ALA A 95 -0.34 1.01 -18.67
CA ALA A 95 0.61 -0.10 -18.71
C ALA A 95 1.94 0.22 -19.39
N GLN A 96 1.96 1.14 -20.35
CA GLN A 96 3.18 1.59 -21.00
C GLN A 96 4.14 2.36 -20.09
N MET A 97 3.69 2.86 -18.94
CA MET A 97 4.53 3.51 -17.91
C MET A 97 5.34 2.49 -17.10
N ASN A 98 5.81 1.45 -17.77
CA ASN A 98 6.41 0.26 -17.20
C ASN A 98 7.86 0.43 -16.74
N ASN A 99 8.62 1.40 -17.31
CA ASN A 99 9.99 1.62 -16.88
C ASN A 99 10.01 2.37 -15.54
N VAL A 100 10.74 1.81 -14.58
CA VAL A 100 10.88 2.35 -13.23
C VAL A 100 12.36 2.64 -12.96
N GLN A 101 12.65 3.87 -12.56
CA GLN A 101 13.95 4.24 -12.02
C GLN A 101 13.73 4.89 -10.65
N TYR A 102 14.54 4.55 -9.67
CA TYR A 102 14.37 5.10 -8.32
C TYR A 102 15.70 5.31 -7.59
N PHE A 103 15.70 6.21 -6.63
CA PHE A 103 16.78 6.39 -5.67
C PHE A 103 16.27 5.97 -4.29
N GLY A 104 16.64 4.78 -3.88
CA GLY A 104 16.22 4.12 -2.66
C GLY A 104 17.03 2.86 -2.39
N ARG A 105 16.51 1.98 -1.53
CA ARG A 105 17.14 0.68 -1.28
C ARG A 105 16.75 -0.33 -2.36
N GLY A 106 17.71 -1.11 -2.79
CA GLY A 106 17.55 -2.13 -3.84
C GLY A 106 18.80 -2.96 -4.07
N PRO A 107 18.88 -3.68 -5.22
CA PRO A 107 17.86 -3.73 -6.28
C PRO A 107 16.63 -4.57 -5.95
N GLU A 108 16.72 -5.53 -5.01
CA GLU A 108 15.62 -6.41 -4.61
C GLU A 108 14.62 -5.68 -3.73
N GLU A 109 13.38 -6.21 -3.69
CA GLU A 109 12.37 -5.75 -2.76
C GLU A 109 12.85 -5.81 -1.32
N ASN A 110 12.40 -4.88 -0.51
CA ASN A 110 12.80 -4.80 0.89
C ASN A 110 11.71 -4.11 1.72
N TYR A 111 11.66 -4.44 3.00
CA TYR A 111 10.69 -3.96 3.97
C TYR A 111 11.43 -3.45 5.20
N ILE A 112 10.81 -2.66 6.04
CA ILE A 112 11.50 -2.03 7.19
C ILE A 112 12.15 -3.02 8.16
N ASP A 113 11.63 -4.24 8.22
CA ASP A 113 12.17 -5.36 8.99
C ASP A 113 13.09 -6.29 8.18
N ARG A 114 13.25 -6.02 6.89
CA ARG A 114 14.06 -6.82 5.95
C ARG A 114 14.73 -5.93 4.89
N ASN A 115 15.53 -4.95 5.30
CA ASN A 115 16.19 -4.03 4.37
C ASN A 115 17.71 -3.91 4.54
N HIS A 116 18.30 -4.54 5.56
CA HIS A 116 19.72 -4.44 5.84
C HIS A 116 20.61 -5.08 4.77
N GLY A 117 20.09 -6.05 4.01
CA GLY A 117 20.79 -6.68 2.89
C GLY A 117 20.81 -5.86 1.60
N THR A 118 20.09 -4.73 1.55
CA THR A 118 19.97 -3.87 0.37
C THR A 118 20.72 -2.55 0.56
N LEU A 119 21.27 -2.01 -0.53
CA LEU A 119 22.03 -0.77 -0.50
C LEU A 119 21.21 0.39 -1.06
N VAL A 120 21.47 1.59 -0.56
CA VAL A 120 20.90 2.82 -1.13
C VAL A 120 21.66 3.17 -2.40
N GLY A 121 20.94 3.31 -3.50
CA GLY A 121 21.51 3.60 -4.81
C GLY A 121 20.44 4.04 -5.81
N VAL A 122 20.89 4.35 -7.04
CA VAL A 122 19.98 4.60 -8.16
C VAL A 122 19.85 3.33 -8.97
N TYR A 123 18.63 2.80 -9.01
CA TYR A 123 18.31 1.54 -9.69
C TYR A 123 17.36 1.76 -10.87
N LYS A 124 17.44 0.86 -11.83
CA LYS A 124 16.53 0.81 -12.99
C LYS A 124 15.95 -0.59 -13.11
N THR A 125 14.65 -0.64 -13.28
CA THR A 125 13.88 -1.88 -13.43
C THR A 125 12.62 -1.62 -14.25
N THR A 126 11.69 -2.56 -14.27
CA THR A 126 10.35 -2.39 -14.83
C THR A 126 9.32 -2.83 -13.80
N ALA A 127 8.08 -2.35 -13.96
CA ALA A 127 6.98 -2.79 -13.10
C ALA A 127 6.75 -4.32 -13.19
N ASP A 128 7.03 -4.92 -14.34
CA ASP A 128 7.00 -6.38 -14.51
C ASP A 128 8.08 -7.08 -13.69
N GLN A 129 9.28 -6.48 -13.58
CA GLN A 129 10.42 -7.06 -12.87
C GLN A 129 10.41 -6.79 -11.36
N MET A 130 9.62 -5.82 -10.91
CA MET A 130 9.46 -5.56 -9.47
C MET A 130 8.60 -6.61 -8.77
N TYR A 131 7.80 -7.38 -9.53
CA TYR A 131 7.03 -8.48 -8.97
C TYR A 131 7.94 -9.62 -8.56
N PHE A 132 7.84 -10.05 -7.30
CA PHE A 132 8.54 -11.22 -6.78
C PHE A 132 7.60 -12.43 -6.72
N ASN A 133 8.09 -13.57 -7.18
CA ASN A 133 7.30 -14.77 -7.42
C ASN A 133 7.15 -15.64 -6.16
N TYR A 134 6.50 -15.10 -5.12
CA TYR A 134 6.19 -15.88 -3.91
C TYR A 134 5.14 -16.95 -4.20
N VAL A 135 5.29 -18.12 -3.56
CA VAL A 135 4.32 -19.22 -3.69
C VAL A 135 2.91 -18.77 -3.33
N ARG A 136 2.79 -17.95 -2.27
CA ARG A 136 1.56 -17.26 -1.88
C ARG A 136 1.85 -15.76 -1.82
N PRO A 137 1.55 -15.01 -2.91
CA PRO A 137 1.80 -13.58 -2.94
C PRO A 137 0.85 -12.84 -2.00
N GLN A 138 1.40 -11.95 -1.20
CA GLN A 138 0.71 -11.04 -0.29
C GLN A 138 1.27 -9.63 -0.50
N GLU A 139 2.21 -9.17 0.34
CA GLU A 139 2.98 -7.97 0.04
C GLU A 139 4.04 -8.29 -1.01
N ASN A 140 4.29 -7.35 -1.92
CA ASN A 140 5.16 -7.61 -3.07
C ASN A 140 5.82 -6.34 -3.61
N GLY A 141 7.09 -6.45 -4.01
CA GLY A 141 7.81 -5.44 -4.77
C GLY A 141 8.08 -4.13 -4.02
N HIS A 142 8.01 -4.10 -2.69
CA HIS A 142 8.22 -2.89 -1.91
C HIS A 142 9.71 -2.51 -1.82
N HIS A 143 10.00 -1.21 -1.82
CA HIS A 143 11.32 -0.63 -1.63
C HIS A 143 11.28 0.48 -0.60
N THR A 144 12.16 0.43 0.39
CA THR A 144 12.26 1.42 1.48
C THR A 144 13.30 2.52 1.19
N ASP A 145 13.33 3.53 2.04
CA ASP A 145 14.30 4.63 2.02
C ASP A 145 14.41 5.31 0.65
N THR A 146 13.28 5.50 -0.01
CA THR A 146 13.21 6.08 -1.36
C THR A 146 13.09 7.60 -1.30
N ARG A 147 13.85 8.29 -2.16
CA ARG A 147 13.88 9.75 -2.28
C ARG A 147 13.10 10.23 -3.50
N TRP A 148 13.20 9.51 -4.60
CA TRP A 148 12.43 9.78 -5.80
C TRP A 148 12.21 8.51 -6.62
N ILE A 149 11.16 8.54 -7.44
CA ILE A 149 10.77 7.49 -8.36
C ILE A 149 10.46 8.15 -9.71
N ALA A 150 10.97 7.61 -10.80
CA ALA A 150 10.62 8.01 -12.15
C ALA A 150 9.94 6.85 -12.88
N LEU A 151 8.77 7.11 -13.43
CA LEU A 151 8.02 6.17 -14.26
C LEU A 151 7.92 6.72 -15.68
N SER A 152 8.14 5.88 -16.68
CA SER A 152 8.07 6.31 -18.07
C SER A 152 7.72 5.19 -19.03
N PRO A 153 7.16 5.51 -20.20
CA PRO A 153 7.11 4.59 -21.33
C PRO A 153 8.51 4.45 -21.96
N ASN A 154 8.67 3.55 -22.90
CA ASN A 154 9.91 3.40 -23.69
C ASN A 154 10.26 4.67 -24.48
N LYS A 155 9.26 5.43 -24.89
CA LYS A 155 9.41 6.72 -25.58
C LYS A 155 8.31 7.68 -25.10
N GLY A 156 8.68 8.94 -24.88
CA GLY A 156 7.74 9.99 -24.50
C GLY A 156 7.92 10.50 -23.09
N ASN A 157 6.90 11.19 -22.60
CA ASN A 157 6.92 11.87 -21.31
C ASN A 157 6.84 10.86 -20.16
N GLY A 158 7.56 11.17 -19.10
CA GLY A 158 7.54 10.44 -17.83
C GLY A 158 6.94 11.25 -16.70
N LEU A 159 6.87 10.62 -15.56
CA LEU A 159 6.45 11.20 -14.29
C LEU A 159 7.53 10.92 -13.25
N VAL A 160 7.99 11.98 -12.57
CA VAL A 160 8.88 11.85 -11.41
C VAL A 160 8.10 12.17 -10.15
N LEU A 161 8.19 11.29 -9.18
CA LEU A 161 7.73 11.50 -7.83
C LEU A 161 8.93 11.87 -6.98
N VAL A 162 8.91 13.03 -6.35
CA VAL A 162 9.94 13.53 -5.43
C VAL A 162 9.36 13.52 -4.03
N ALA A 163 9.95 12.78 -3.13
CA ALA A 163 9.50 12.65 -1.75
C ALA A 163 9.98 13.82 -0.89
N ASP A 164 9.14 14.28 0.03
CA ASP A 164 9.50 15.32 1.01
C ASP A 164 10.40 14.77 2.14
N SER A 165 10.31 13.47 2.37
CA SER A 165 11.11 12.69 3.31
C SER A 165 11.33 11.29 2.73
N LEU A 166 12.01 10.41 3.45
CA LEU A 166 12.14 9.01 3.01
C LEU A 166 10.77 8.33 2.99
N ILE A 167 10.45 7.69 1.88
CA ILE A 167 9.21 6.95 1.65
C ILE A 167 9.49 5.49 1.30
N GLY A 168 8.44 4.67 1.35
CA GLY A 168 8.40 3.39 0.68
C GLY A 168 7.59 3.45 -0.61
N PHE A 169 7.81 2.53 -1.53
CA PHE A 169 6.98 2.40 -2.72
C PHE A 169 7.01 0.99 -3.30
N ASN A 170 6.00 0.68 -4.08
CA ASN A 170 6.05 -0.33 -5.13
C ASN A 170 5.37 0.19 -6.39
N ALA A 171 5.72 -0.40 -7.55
CA ALA A 171 5.09 -0.12 -8.83
C ALA A 171 4.94 -1.44 -9.58
N LEU A 172 3.73 -1.99 -9.59
CA LEU A 172 3.47 -3.34 -10.08
C LEU A 172 2.42 -3.33 -11.20
N ARG A 173 2.48 -4.35 -12.06
CA ARG A 173 1.42 -4.63 -13.05
C ARG A 173 0.22 -5.35 -12.41
N ASN A 174 0.11 -5.32 -11.10
CA ASN A 174 -0.93 -5.96 -10.31
C ASN A 174 -1.48 -4.95 -9.30
N SER A 175 -2.73 -5.12 -8.92
CA SER A 175 -3.28 -4.40 -7.77
C SER A 175 -3.07 -5.21 -6.49
N ILE A 176 -3.16 -4.53 -5.35
CA ILE A 176 -3.11 -5.20 -4.03
C ILE A 176 -4.19 -6.29 -3.94
N GLU A 177 -5.35 -6.05 -4.56
CA GLU A 177 -6.47 -6.99 -4.56
C GLU A 177 -6.24 -8.25 -5.42
N ASP A 178 -5.21 -8.26 -6.26
CA ASP A 178 -4.83 -9.45 -7.04
C ASP A 178 -4.04 -10.45 -6.22
N PHE A 179 -3.48 -10.02 -5.10
CA PHE A 179 -2.76 -10.87 -4.16
C PHE A 179 -3.73 -11.50 -3.16
N ASP A 180 -3.22 -12.12 -2.12
CA ASP A 180 -4.06 -12.76 -1.11
C ASP A 180 -5.05 -11.75 -0.52
N SER A 181 -6.26 -11.73 -1.06
CA SER A 181 -7.31 -10.92 -0.49
C SER A 181 -7.74 -11.59 0.82
N GLU A 182 -7.63 -10.87 1.91
CA GLU A 182 -7.98 -11.29 3.28
C GLU A 182 -9.48 -11.56 3.49
N GLU A 183 -10.30 -11.58 2.46
CA GLU A 183 -11.66 -12.08 2.64
C GLU A 183 -11.58 -13.54 3.01
N ALA A 184 -11.68 -13.76 4.30
CA ALA A 184 -11.61 -15.04 4.95
C ALA A 184 -12.51 -16.05 4.25
N LEU A 185 -11.88 -16.90 3.45
CA LEU A 185 -12.48 -18.21 3.22
C LEU A 185 -12.49 -18.94 4.55
N PRO A 186 -13.58 -19.59 4.91
CA PRO A 186 -13.52 -20.54 5.98
C PRO A 186 -12.34 -21.46 5.68
N HIS A 187 -11.40 -21.54 6.60
CA HIS A 187 -10.25 -22.46 6.48
C HIS A 187 -10.80 -23.86 6.13
N PRO A 188 -10.17 -24.65 5.25
CA PRO A 188 -10.66 -25.99 4.90
C PRO A 188 -11.04 -26.86 6.10
N TYR A 189 -10.42 -26.65 7.27
CA TYR A 189 -10.80 -27.29 8.54
C TYR A 189 -12.13 -26.79 9.13
N GLN A 190 -12.65 -25.64 8.72
CA GLN A 190 -13.97 -25.14 9.14
C GLN A 190 -15.11 -25.75 8.31
N TRP A 191 -14.80 -26.33 7.15
CA TRP A 191 -15.78 -27.03 6.31
C TRP A 191 -16.35 -28.28 7.01
N ASN A 192 -15.61 -28.85 7.94
CA ASN A 192 -16.09 -29.98 8.72
C ASN A 192 -17.23 -29.61 9.69
N ASN A 193 -17.52 -28.32 9.88
CA ASN A 193 -18.57 -27.82 10.73
C ASN A 193 -19.86 -27.41 9.96
N PHE A 194 -19.82 -27.49 8.62
CA PHE A 194 -20.98 -27.21 7.78
C PHE A 194 -21.70 -28.51 7.41
N SER A 195 -23.01 -28.48 7.43
CA SER A 195 -23.80 -29.59 6.91
C SER A 195 -23.58 -29.73 5.40
N PRO A 196 -23.80 -30.95 4.82
CA PRO A 196 -23.74 -31.12 3.36
C PRO A 196 -24.68 -30.19 2.59
N GLU A 197 -25.79 -29.75 3.19
CA GLU A 197 -26.71 -28.77 2.61
C GLU A 197 -26.14 -27.36 2.65
N GLU A 198 -25.45 -26.95 3.70
CA GLU A 198 -24.77 -25.68 3.77
C GLU A 198 -23.61 -25.62 2.80
N VAL A 199 -22.89 -26.70 2.59
CA VAL A 199 -21.83 -26.83 1.59
C VAL A 199 -22.42 -26.80 0.18
N ALA A 200 -23.57 -27.43 -0.07
CA ALA A 200 -24.24 -27.43 -1.38
C ALA A 200 -24.93 -26.11 -1.70
N ASN A 201 -25.46 -25.41 -0.69
CA ASN A 201 -26.08 -24.09 -0.82
C ASN A 201 -25.05 -22.92 -0.76
N HIS A 202 -23.84 -23.19 -0.34
CA HIS A 202 -22.71 -22.31 -0.63
C HIS A 202 -22.38 -22.44 -2.11
N ASP A 203 -23.29 -21.92 -2.87
CA ASP A 203 -23.41 -21.58 -4.23
C ASP A 203 -22.12 -21.79 -5.05
N GLU A 204 -22.28 -22.32 -6.25
CA GLU A 204 -21.25 -22.33 -7.31
C GLU A 204 -20.56 -20.98 -7.46
N ASN A 205 -21.23 -19.86 -7.17
CA ASN A 205 -20.67 -18.53 -7.10
C ASN A 205 -19.78 -18.30 -5.88
N ALA A 206 -20.09 -18.86 -4.71
CA ALA A 206 -19.20 -18.84 -3.56
C ALA A 206 -17.96 -19.68 -3.83
N ALA A 207 -18.11 -20.90 -4.40
CA ALA A 207 -16.99 -21.73 -4.81
C ALA A 207 -16.13 -21.08 -5.90
N ARG A 208 -16.73 -20.40 -6.89
CA ARG A 208 -16.00 -19.61 -7.90
C ARG A 208 -15.32 -18.37 -7.30
N ASN A 209 -15.94 -17.73 -6.32
CA ASN A 209 -15.32 -16.62 -5.58
C ASN A 209 -14.21 -17.13 -4.66
N VAL A 210 -14.37 -18.32 -4.06
CA VAL A 210 -13.31 -19.02 -3.31
C VAL A 210 -12.12 -19.33 -4.21
N LEU A 211 -12.35 -19.92 -5.37
CA LEU A 211 -11.29 -20.23 -6.33
C LEU A 211 -10.61 -18.96 -6.89
N ARG A 212 -11.33 -17.84 -7.01
CA ARG A 212 -10.75 -16.53 -7.38
C ARG A 212 -9.90 -15.89 -6.30
N ARG A 213 -10.01 -16.34 -5.05
CA ARG A 213 -9.34 -15.77 -3.88
C ARG A 213 -8.16 -16.62 -3.38
N MET A 214 -8.01 -17.83 -3.87
CA MET A 214 -6.81 -18.65 -3.63
C MET A 214 -5.75 -18.26 -4.66
N HIS A 215 -5.07 -17.13 -4.39
CA HIS A 215 -4.05 -16.64 -5.29
C HIS A 215 -2.73 -17.34 -5.01
N HIS A 216 -2.44 -18.32 -5.82
CA HIS A 216 -1.09 -18.86 -5.95
C HIS A 216 -0.35 -18.10 -7.05
N VAL A 217 0.95 -18.22 -7.07
CA VAL A 217 1.80 -17.59 -8.10
C VAL A 217 1.30 -17.79 -9.53
N ASN A 218 0.71 -18.93 -9.84
CA ASN A 218 0.18 -19.25 -11.16
C ASN A 218 -1.14 -18.53 -11.51
N ASP A 219 -1.82 -17.98 -10.53
CA ASP A 219 -3.10 -17.27 -10.70
C ASP A 219 -2.88 -15.77 -10.94
N ILE A 220 -1.68 -15.26 -10.60
CA ILE A 220 -1.34 -13.85 -10.71
C ILE A 220 -0.96 -13.52 -12.16
N THR A 221 -1.75 -12.65 -12.77
CA THR A 221 -1.51 -12.18 -14.14
C THR A 221 -1.35 -10.67 -14.18
N PRO A 222 -0.42 -10.12 -14.99
CA PRO A 222 -0.27 -8.68 -15.15
C PRO A 222 -1.55 -8.03 -15.68
N ARG A 223 -1.90 -6.87 -15.10
CA ARG A 223 -3.01 -6.02 -15.51
C ARG A 223 -2.59 -5.04 -16.60
N ASP A 224 -3.56 -4.41 -17.25
CA ASP A 224 -3.34 -3.35 -18.25
C ASP A 224 -3.13 -1.97 -17.60
N PHE A 225 -2.38 -1.94 -16.49
CA PHE A 225 -1.98 -0.73 -15.79
C PHE A 225 -0.70 -1.00 -14.98
N VAL A 226 -0.08 0.06 -14.50
CA VAL A 226 0.90 0.04 -13.41
C VAL A 226 0.24 0.66 -12.19
N GLU A 227 0.05 -0.10 -11.11
CA GLU A 227 -0.37 0.44 -9.82
C GLU A 227 0.86 0.86 -9.03
N VAL A 228 0.87 2.12 -8.63
CA VAL A 228 1.94 2.71 -7.83
C VAL A 228 1.40 2.95 -6.42
N CYS A 229 2.02 2.31 -5.45
CA CYS A 229 1.80 2.61 -4.05
C CYS A 229 2.97 3.47 -3.57
N VAL A 230 2.65 4.55 -2.90
CA VAL A 230 3.61 5.49 -2.31
C VAL A 230 3.27 5.60 -0.84
N ASP A 231 4.20 5.23 0.02
CA ASP A 231 3.92 5.07 1.43
C ASP A 231 4.84 5.95 2.28
N MET A 232 4.24 6.69 3.20
CA MET A 232 5.02 7.26 4.29
C MET A 232 5.75 6.14 5.03
N LYS A 233 5.02 5.07 5.32
CA LYS A 233 5.54 3.89 5.99
C LYS A 233 4.62 2.69 5.73
N GLN A 234 5.22 1.52 5.60
CA GLN A 234 4.58 0.23 5.70
C GLN A 234 5.17 -0.50 6.89
N GLN A 235 4.35 -1.19 7.68
CA GLN A 235 4.86 -2.01 8.78
C GLN A 235 5.69 -3.18 8.27
N GLY A 236 6.48 -3.80 9.14
CA GLY A 236 7.21 -5.01 8.84
C GLY A 236 6.29 -6.15 8.41
N VAL A 237 6.79 -7.02 7.56
CA VAL A 237 6.05 -8.17 7.00
C VAL A 237 6.45 -9.51 7.63
N GLY A 238 7.51 -9.53 8.43
CA GLY A 238 8.03 -10.72 9.10
C GLY A 238 7.42 -10.92 10.49
N GLY A 239 7.36 -12.15 10.90
CA GLY A 239 7.09 -12.58 12.28
C GLY A 239 8.02 -13.74 12.62
N TYR A 240 8.11 -14.10 13.88
CA TYR A 240 8.98 -15.21 14.32
C TYR A 240 8.38 -16.61 14.09
N ASP A 241 7.13 -16.67 13.66
CA ASP A 241 6.47 -17.93 13.27
C ASP A 241 5.48 -17.72 12.11
N SER A 242 4.90 -18.83 11.63
CA SER A 242 3.91 -18.86 10.54
C SER A 242 2.45 -18.85 11.04
N TRP A 243 2.22 -18.70 12.34
CA TRP A 243 0.91 -18.88 12.97
C TRP A 243 0.20 -17.56 13.28
N GLY A 244 0.76 -16.45 12.86
CA GLY A 244 0.19 -15.12 13.05
C GLY A 244 1.05 -14.24 13.97
N ALA A 245 2.31 -14.59 14.22
CA ALA A 245 3.25 -13.69 14.85
C ALA A 245 3.35 -12.40 14.04
N ARG A 246 3.25 -11.29 14.77
CA ARG A 246 3.31 -9.94 14.19
C ARG A 246 4.76 -9.46 14.17
N PRO A 247 5.08 -8.47 13.31
CA PRO A 247 6.38 -7.83 13.35
C PRO A 247 6.69 -7.26 14.75
N GLU A 248 7.96 -7.16 15.06
CA GLU A 248 8.41 -6.54 16.30
C GLU A 248 7.82 -5.12 16.45
N PRO A 249 7.51 -4.66 17.68
CA PRO A 249 6.81 -3.39 17.90
C PRO A 249 7.44 -2.17 17.24
N PHE A 250 8.77 -2.14 17.10
CA PHE A 250 9.48 -1.05 16.43
C PHE A 250 9.35 -1.07 14.89
N HIS A 251 8.85 -2.16 14.34
CA HIS A 251 8.48 -2.31 12.92
C HIS A 251 6.96 -2.13 12.67
N GLN A 252 6.19 -1.83 13.69
CA GLN A 252 4.77 -1.53 13.57
C GLN A 252 4.53 -0.01 13.43
N ILE A 253 3.34 0.37 13.01
CA ILE A 253 2.90 1.76 12.90
C ILE A 253 1.76 1.96 13.91
N PRO A 254 1.99 2.59 15.06
CA PRO A 254 0.95 2.83 16.05
C PRO A 254 -0.22 3.62 15.48
N ALA A 255 -1.46 3.19 15.73
CA ALA A 255 -2.67 3.88 15.27
C ALA A 255 -3.08 5.08 16.16
N ASN A 256 -2.44 5.24 17.34
CA ASN A 256 -2.81 6.19 18.39
C ASN A 256 -2.08 7.54 18.29
N ARG A 257 -1.59 7.91 17.13
CA ARG A 257 -0.95 9.21 16.89
C ARG A 257 -1.16 9.69 15.48
N ASP A 258 -1.02 10.99 15.27
CA ASP A 258 -1.11 11.62 13.96
C ASP A 258 0.15 11.39 13.13
N TYR A 259 -0.03 11.32 11.82
CA TYR A 259 1.06 11.27 10.83
C TYR A 259 0.80 12.28 9.73
N GLN A 260 1.86 12.92 9.26
CA GLN A 260 1.81 13.85 8.13
C GLN A 260 3.02 13.63 7.23
N TRP A 261 2.79 13.64 5.93
CA TRP A 261 3.83 13.42 4.92
C TRP A 261 3.40 13.97 3.58
N GLY A 262 4.34 13.97 2.62
CA GLY A 262 4.02 14.46 1.29
C GLY A 262 5.05 14.06 0.24
N PHE A 263 4.68 14.34 -0.99
CA PHE A 263 5.52 14.18 -2.17
C PHE A 263 5.01 15.07 -3.30
N THR A 264 5.84 15.25 -4.31
CA THR A 264 5.48 16.03 -5.49
C THR A 264 5.58 15.19 -6.76
N LEU A 265 4.55 15.24 -7.59
CA LEU A 265 4.53 14.68 -8.93
C LEU A 265 5.01 15.72 -9.93
N VAL A 266 6.04 15.42 -10.68
CA VAL A 266 6.67 16.32 -11.66
C VAL A 266 6.63 15.66 -13.04
N PRO A 267 5.86 16.21 -14.00
CA PRO A 267 5.91 15.76 -15.39
C PRO A 267 7.31 16.04 -15.98
N VAL A 268 7.87 15.07 -16.66
CA VAL A 268 9.18 15.18 -17.32
C VAL A 268 9.12 14.68 -18.76
N ARG A 269 9.98 15.18 -19.62
CA ARG A 269 10.07 14.73 -21.01
C ARG A 269 10.82 13.40 -21.15
N SER A 270 11.59 13.03 -20.14
CA SER A 270 12.34 11.79 -20.08
C SER A 270 12.66 11.41 -18.62
N ALA A 271 12.67 10.13 -18.30
CA ALA A 271 13.07 9.63 -16.97
C ALA A 271 14.52 10.02 -16.59
N ASN A 272 15.39 10.31 -17.55
CA ASN A 272 16.74 10.80 -17.30
C ASN A 272 16.78 12.16 -16.58
N GLN A 273 15.66 12.90 -16.57
CA GLN A 273 15.54 14.17 -15.83
C GLN A 273 15.20 13.98 -14.34
N ALA A 274 15.04 12.73 -13.86
CA ALA A 274 14.66 12.45 -12.47
C ALA A 274 15.61 13.08 -11.45
N ASN A 275 16.91 12.93 -11.64
CA ASN A 275 17.92 13.54 -10.76
C ASN A 275 17.85 15.07 -10.74
N GLU A 276 17.56 15.70 -11.87
CA GLU A 276 17.40 17.16 -11.94
C GLU A 276 16.10 17.58 -11.27
N ALA A 277 14.99 16.91 -11.56
CA ALA A 277 13.71 17.18 -10.91
C ALA A 277 13.81 17.07 -9.38
N ALA A 278 14.54 16.07 -8.88
CA ALA A 278 14.69 15.82 -7.45
C ALA A 278 15.59 16.84 -6.70
N LYS A 279 16.26 17.75 -7.40
CA LYS A 279 17.08 18.81 -6.77
C LYS A 279 16.25 19.99 -6.28
N TYR A 280 15.04 20.14 -6.77
CA TYR A 280 14.20 21.27 -6.43
C TYR A 280 13.33 20.98 -5.21
N ASP A 281 13.18 21.99 -4.36
CA ASP A 281 12.16 21.99 -3.31
C ASP A 281 10.85 22.52 -3.93
N TYR A 282 9.82 21.69 -3.92
CA TYR A 282 8.51 22.01 -4.48
C TYR A 282 7.48 22.37 -3.40
N ARG A 283 7.90 22.47 -2.14
CA ARG A 283 7.03 22.78 -1.00
C ARG A 283 6.66 24.24 -0.90
#